data_f13704a9ca8ceb08e5d332c288441980
#
_entry.id   f13704a9ca8ceb08e5d332c288441980
#
_cell.length_a   1.000
_cell.length_b   1.000
_cell.length_c   1.000
_cell.angle_alpha   90.00
_cell.angle_beta   90.00
_cell.angle_gamma   90.00
#
_symmetry.space_group_name_H-M   'P 1'
#
loop_
_entity.id
_entity.type
_entity.pdbx_description
1 polymer ?
#
loop_
_entity_poly.entity_id
_entity_poly.type
_entity_poly.pdbx_seq_one_letter_code
_entity_poly.pdbx_strand_id
1 'polypeptide(L)'
;VTGVQTCALPIFIPLLEGFGCNAAAITQATHQCHRCTKVQCMSLVSFGTACSYQIGATLSIFNASHRSWLFLPYIGMVFLGGIIHNKLWYSHQTPMTTPSVFQRQLVRWPKPNLLLKAAWKSIQMFIVQALPIFIGICLIVSLLSLTSILTFISNAFIPLLWLLDVPTQLAPGILFSMIRKDGMLLFNMNGGTLIQRLSAFQLLLLVFFSSTFTTCSVTMTMLMRRLGSILGIKMIMKQVVSSTICVTILVIAMLSITKISDLGVMLWKSLLSVVF
;
A
#
# COMPACT_ATOMS: atom_id res chain seq x y z
N VAL A 1 -26.49 -17.90 -7.77
CA VAL A 1 -25.94 -17.34 -6.51
C VAL A 1 -24.66 -18.06 -6.10
N THR A 2 -24.33 -19.22 -6.67
CA THR A 2 -23.22 -20.08 -6.27
C THR A 2 -21.88 -19.80 -6.99
N GLY A 3 -21.87 -19.01 -8.06
CA GLY A 3 -20.65 -18.73 -8.85
C GLY A 3 -19.67 -17.72 -8.22
N VAL A 4 -20.13 -16.87 -7.32
CA VAL A 4 -19.29 -15.80 -6.72
C VAL A 4 -18.44 -16.31 -5.56
N GLN A 5 -18.87 -17.34 -4.87
CA GLN A 5 -18.12 -17.90 -3.72
C GLN A 5 -16.86 -18.68 -4.12
N THR A 6 -16.75 -19.11 -5.37
CA THR A 6 -15.68 -19.97 -5.85
C THR A 6 -14.39 -19.23 -6.24
N CYS A 7 -14.48 -17.93 -6.54
CA CYS A 7 -13.32 -17.08 -6.88
C CYS A 7 -12.76 -16.31 -5.66
N ALA A 8 -13.48 -16.25 -4.55
CA ALA A 8 -13.05 -15.46 -3.38
C ALA A 8 -11.95 -16.14 -2.54
N LEU A 9 -12.04 -17.45 -2.35
CA LEU A 9 -11.04 -18.20 -1.53
C LEU A 9 -9.63 -18.16 -2.11
N PRO A 10 -9.41 -18.35 -3.42
CA PRO A 10 -8.08 -18.25 -4.02
C PRO A 10 -7.44 -16.86 -3.91
N ILE A 11 -8.25 -15.81 -3.76
CA ILE A 11 -7.75 -14.43 -3.60
C ILE A 11 -7.39 -14.15 -2.14
N PHE A 12 -8.09 -14.76 -1.20
CA PHE A 12 -7.93 -14.48 0.22
C PHE A 12 -6.57 -14.93 0.76
N ILE A 13 -6.07 -16.10 0.34
CA ILE A 13 -4.77 -16.61 0.80
C ILE A 13 -3.62 -15.71 0.35
N PRO A 14 -3.44 -15.35 -0.94
CA PRO A 14 -2.41 -14.40 -1.35
C PRO A 14 -2.56 -13.03 -0.72
N LEU A 15 -3.79 -12.60 -0.42
CA LEU A 15 -4.04 -11.34 0.29
C LEU A 15 -3.46 -11.38 1.72
N LEU A 16 -3.69 -12.44 2.46
CA LEU A 16 -3.10 -12.64 3.79
C LEU A 16 -1.57 -12.73 3.73
N GLU A 17 -1.04 -13.46 2.76
CA GLU A 17 0.41 -13.55 2.55
C GLU A 17 1.02 -12.19 2.21
N GLY A 18 0.26 -11.30 1.55
CA GLY A 18 0.65 -9.93 1.24
C GLY A 18 0.97 -9.11 2.49
N PHE A 19 0.31 -9.35 3.61
CA PHE A 19 0.65 -8.70 4.90
C PHE A 19 2.00 -9.18 5.46
N GLY A 20 2.52 -10.32 5.02
CA GLY A 20 3.89 -10.74 5.27
C GLY A 20 4.86 -10.12 4.27
N CYS A 21 4.72 -10.48 2.99
CA CYS A 21 5.58 -10.01 1.91
C CYS A 21 4.83 -9.99 0.57
N ASN A 22 4.61 -8.79 0.02
CA ASN A 22 3.91 -8.61 -1.25
C ASN A 22 4.59 -9.36 -2.42
N ALA A 23 5.92 -9.39 -2.45
CA ALA A 23 6.67 -10.08 -3.50
C ALA A 23 6.46 -11.61 -3.45
N ALA A 24 6.45 -12.17 -2.25
CA ALA A 24 6.17 -13.59 -2.04
C ALA A 24 4.72 -13.92 -2.41
N ALA A 25 3.77 -13.11 -1.95
CA ALA A 25 2.35 -13.26 -2.25
C ALA A 25 2.05 -13.20 -3.75
N ILE A 26 2.68 -12.28 -4.50
CA ILE A 26 2.57 -12.21 -5.97
C ILE A 26 3.11 -13.48 -6.62
N THR A 27 4.20 -14.02 -6.10
CA THR A 27 4.76 -15.26 -6.62
C THR A 27 3.82 -16.44 -6.38
N GLN A 28 3.22 -16.53 -5.19
CA GLN A 28 2.23 -17.56 -4.86
C GLN A 28 0.93 -17.38 -5.63
N ALA A 29 0.47 -16.14 -5.84
CA ALA A 29 -0.73 -15.84 -6.62
C ALA A 29 -0.66 -16.39 -8.05
N THR A 30 0.56 -16.57 -8.62
CA THR A 30 0.73 -17.20 -9.94
C THR A 30 0.29 -18.66 -9.96
N HIS A 31 0.37 -19.35 -8.84
CA HIS A 31 0.04 -20.76 -8.70
C HIS A 31 -1.35 -21.02 -8.13
N GLN A 32 -1.83 -20.11 -7.30
CA GLN A 32 -3.09 -20.26 -6.57
C GLN A 32 -4.27 -19.59 -7.27
N CYS A 33 -4.05 -18.45 -7.94
CA CYS A 33 -5.11 -17.76 -8.66
C CYS A 33 -5.33 -18.33 -10.06
N HIS A 34 -6.60 -18.49 -10.43
CA HIS A 34 -6.99 -18.90 -11.77
C HIS A 34 -6.48 -17.90 -12.81
N ARG A 35 -6.26 -18.35 -14.07
CA ARG A 35 -5.74 -17.48 -15.15
C ARG A 35 -6.56 -16.20 -15.32
N CYS A 36 -7.91 -16.29 -15.19
CA CYS A 36 -8.82 -15.15 -15.33
C CYS A 36 -8.79 -14.16 -14.14
N THR A 37 -8.45 -14.62 -12.93
CA THR A 37 -8.41 -13.77 -11.72
C THR A 37 -6.99 -13.37 -11.31
N LYS A 38 -5.97 -13.87 -12.01
CA LYS A 38 -4.56 -13.68 -11.67
C LYS A 38 -4.17 -12.20 -11.57
N VAL A 39 -4.58 -11.39 -12.56
CA VAL A 39 -4.27 -9.96 -12.59
C VAL A 39 -4.98 -9.22 -11.46
N GLN A 40 -6.25 -9.54 -11.21
CA GLN A 40 -7.03 -8.98 -10.10
C GLN A 40 -6.42 -9.32 -8.75
N CYS A 41 -6.02 -10.57 -8.56
CA CYS A 41 -5.38 -11.05 -7.34
C CYS A 41 -4.06 -10.30 -7.09
N MET A 42 -3.19 -10.22 -8.10
CA MET A 42 -1.92 -9.50 -7.99
C MET A 42 -2.10 -8.00 -7.76
N SER A 43 -3.12 -7.40 -8.40
CA SER A 43 -3.48 -5.99 -8.20
C SER A 43 -3.92 -5.73 -6.76
N LEU A 44 -4.79 -6.59 -6.23
CA LEU A 44 -5.28 -6.45 -4.86
C LEU A 44 -4.15 -6.64 -3.82
N VAL A 45 -3.26 -7.62 -4.03
CA VAL A 45 -2.07 -7.80 -3.18
C VAL A 45 -1.13 -6.61 -3.28
N SER A 46 -0.92 -6.07 -4.47
CA SER A 46 0.02 -4.97 -4.71
C SER A 46 -0.40 -3.66 -4.04
N PHE A 47 -1.70 -3.33 -4.05
CA PHE A 47 -2.24 -2.08 -3.52
C PHE A 47 -2.88 -2.24 -2.14
N GLY A 48 -3.66 -3.30 -1.95
CA GLY A 48 -4.56 -3.48 -0.80
C GLY A 48 -3.93 -4.17 0.41
N THR A 49 -2.62 -4.43 0.39
CA THR A 49 -1.92 -5.04 1.54
C THR A 49 -0.71 -4.22 1.95
N ALA A 50 -0.39 -4.29 3.23
CA ALA A 50 0.78 -3.68 3.83
C ALA A 50 1.77 -4.79 4.23
N CYS A 51 2.94 -4.86 3.59
CA CYS A 51 3.95 -5.87 3.95
C CYS A 51 4.50 -5.62 5.37
N SER A 52 5.14 -6.63 5.96
CA SER A 52 5.67 -6.55 7.34
C SER A 52 6.60 -5.36 7.57
N TYR A 53 7.46 -5.03 6.60
CA TYR A 53 8.30 -3.82 6.66
C TYR A 53 7.49 -2.53 6.69
N GLN A 54 6.45 -2.46 5.89
CA GLN A 54 5.53 -1.31 5.85
C GLN A 54 4.76 -1.19 7.16
N ILE A 55 4.29 -2.30 7.72
CA ILE A 55 3.63 -2.34 9.03
C ILE A 55 4.57 -1.83 10.13
N GLY A 56 5.80 -2.34 10.18
CA GLY A 56 6.81 -1.91 11.14
C GLY A 56 7.14 -0.42 11.04
N ALA A 57 7.34 0.07 9.82
CA ALA A 57 7.62 1.49 9.56
C ALA A 57 6.44 2.40 9.97
N THR A 58 5.21 2.04 9.60
CA THR A 58 4.01 2.83 9.93
C THR A 58 3.73 2.85 11.43
N LEU A 59 3.89 1.73 12.12
CA LEU A 59 3.79 1.66 13.59
C LEU A 59 4.84 2.54 14.26
N SER A 60 6.09 2.51 13.78
CA SER A 60 7.16 3.37 14.29
C SER A 60 6.84 4.85 14.14
N ILE A 61 6.32 5.26 12.96
CA ILE A 61 5.96 6.65 12.67
C ILE A 61 4.80 7.11 13.57
N PHE A 62 3.74 6.32 13.68
CA PHE A 62 2.60 6.66 14.52
C PHE A 62 2.94 6.66 16.00
N ASN A 63 3.84 5.78 16.45
CA ASN A 63 4.31 5.78 17.82
C ASN A 63 5.19 7.00 18.12
N ALA A 64 6.09 7.38 17.24
CA ALA A 64 6.93 8.57 17.38
C ALA A 64 6.12 9.88 17.42
N SER A 65 4.93 9.90 16.80
CA SER A 65 3.99 11.02 16.88
C SER A 65 3.01 10.92 18.06
N HIS A 66 3.13 9.92 18.94
CA HIS A 66 2.19 9.61 20.04
C HIS A 66 0.75 9.36 19.58
N ARG A 67 0.56 8.84 18.35
CA ARG A 67 -0.77 8.61 17.72
C ARG A 67 -0.90 7.20 17.18
N SER A 68 -0.49 6.19 17.95
CA SER A 68 -0.51 4.77 17.54
C SER A 68 -1.91 4.28 17.12
N TRP A 69 -2.99 4.93 17.62
CA TRP A 69 -4.37 4.61 17.22
C TRP A 69 -4.65 4.82 15.73
N LEU A 70 -3.84 5.66 15.03
CA LEU A 70 -3.98 5.88 13.58
C LEU A 70 -3.65 4.64 12.75
N PHE A 71 -3.03 3.65 13.34
CA PHE A 71 -2.66 2.43 12.63
C PHE A 71 -3.89 1.63 12.15
N LEU A 72 -4.95 1.53 12.96
CA LEU A 72 -6.17 0.83 12.56
C LEU A 72 -6.89 1.51 11.38
N PRO A 73 -7.19 2.84 11.43
CA PRO A 73 -7.73 3.53 10.26
C PRO A 73 -6.83 3.41 9.02
N TYR A 74 -5.52 3.49 9.20
CA TYR A 74 -4.56 3.32 8.10
C TYR A 74 -4.70 1.97 7.39
N ILE A 75 -4.69 0.86 8.14
CA ILE A 75 -4.87 -0.50 7.56
C ILE A 75 -6.23 -0.61 6.87
N GLY A 76 -7.28 -0.08 7.48
CA GLY A 76 -8.62 -0.01 6.88
C GLY A 76 -8.63 0.74 5.55
N MET A 77 -7.96 1.89 5.48
CA MET A 77 -7.84 2.70 4.25
C MET A 77 -7.05 1.96 3.16
N VAL A 78 -5.95 1.30 3.50
CA VAL A 78 -5.16 0.51 2.54
C VAL A 78 -6.01 -0.61 1.95
N PHE A 79 -6.71 -1.35 2.79
CA PHE A 79 -7.56 -2.46 2.38
C PHE A 79 -8.74 -2.00 1.51
N LEU A 80 -9.48 -0.98 1.95
CA LEU A 80 -10.60 -0.39 1.20
C LEU A 80 -10.12 0.22 -0.11
N GLY A 81 -9.01 0.95 -0.09
CA GLY A 81 -8.38 1.50 -1.29
C GLY A 81 -8.01 0.43 -2.30
N GLY A 82 -7.50 -0.72 -1.82
CA GLY A 82 -7.20 -1.88 -2.66
C GLY A 82 -8.45 -2.48 -3.31
N ILE A 83 -9.54 -2.60 -2.58
CA ILE A 83 -10.84 -3.09 -3.11
C ILE A 83 -11.37 -2.13 -4.17
N ILE A 84 -11.38 -0.82 -3.88
CA ILE A 84 -11.84 0.23 -4.81
C ILE A 84 -10.99 0.23 -6.07
N HIS A 85 -9.66 0.23 -5.92
CA HIS A 85 -8.71 0.16 -7.03
C HIS A 85 -8.98 -1.06 -7.92
N ASN A 86 -9.12 -2.23 -7.32
CA ASN A 86 -9.36 -3.46 -8.05
C ASN A 86 -10.72 -3.45 -8.76
N LYS A 87 -11.77 -2.95 -8.12
CA LYS A 87 -13.09 -2.80 -8.72
C LYS A 87 -13.10 -1.81 -9.87
N LEU A 88 -12.38 -0.69 -9.73
CA LEU A 88 -12.33 0.37 -10.75
C LEU A 88 -11.64 -0.09 -12.03
N TRP A 89 -10.50 -0.77 -11.91
CA TRP A 89 -9.63 -1.07 -13.04
C TRP A 89 -9.78 -2.47 -13.62
N TYR A 90 -10.34 -3.42 -12.87
CA TYR A 90 -10.34 -4.84 -13.22
C TYR A 90 -11.71 -5.51 -13.11
N SER A 91 -12.78 -4.74 -12.81
CA SER A 91 -14.16 -5.26 -12.67
C SER A 91 -14.72 -5.87 -13.96
N HIS A 92 -14.30 -5.37 -15.11
CA HIS A 92 -14.83 -5.80 -16.43
C HIS A 92 -14.10 -7.02 -17.02
N GLN A 93 -13.12 -7.59 -16.34
CA GLN A 93 -12.59 -8.87 -16.77
C GLN A 93 -13.59 -9.96 -16.38
N THR A 94 -14.52 -10.23 -17.31
CA THR A 94 -15.52 -11.30 -17.16
C THR A 94 -14.78 -12.60 -16.85
N PRO A 95 -15.17 -13.30 -15.79
CA PRO A 95 -14.66 -14.65 -15.56
C PRO A 95 -15.13 -15.51 -16.73
N MET A 96 -14.20 -15.99 -17.55
CA MET A 96 -14.52 -17.09 -18.46
C MET A 96 -15.07 -18.21 -17.60
N THR A 97 -16.34 -18.54 -17.81
CA THR A 97 -17.05 -19.63 -17.17
C THR A 97 -16.51 -20.97 -17.62
N THR A 98 -15.27 -21.29 -17.27
CA THR A 98 -14.84 -22.68 -17.24
C THR A 98 -15.24 -23.23 -15.88
N PRO A 99 -16.12 -24.24 -15.83
CA PRO A 99 -16.46 -24.88 -14.56
C PRO A 99 -15.16 -25.51 -14.01
N SER A 100 -14.54 -24.86 -13.05
CA SER A 100 -13.47 -25.47 -12.28
C SER A 100 -14.10 -26.60 -11.47
N VAL A 101 -13.69 -27.83 -11.77
CA VAL A 101 -14.07 -29.00 -10.96
C VAL A 101 -13.60 -28.73 -9.53
N PHE A 102 -14.54 -28.43 -8.66
CA PHE A 102 -14.30 -28.17 -7.27
C PHE A 102 -13.91 -29.48 -6.58
N GLN A 103 -12.63 -29.69 -6.37
CA GLN A 103 -12.19 -30.57 -5.31
C GLN A 103 -12.51 -29.87 -3.98
N ARG A 104 -13.54 -30.31 -3.28
CA ARG A 104 -13.80 -29.93 -1.87
C ARG A 104 -12.60 -30.39 -1.04
N GLN A 105 -11.61 -29.54 -0.91
CA GLN A 105 -10.54 -29.76 0.05
C GLN A 105 -11.14 -29.44 1.44
N LEU A 106 -11.40 -30.50 2.19
CA LEU A 106 -11.73 -30.39 3.61
C LEU A 106 -10.55 -29.71 4.29
N VAL A 107 -10.83 -28.64 5.04
CA VAL A 107 -9.84 -27.96 5.88
C VAL A 107 -9.40 -28.98 6.94
N ARG A 108 -8.23 -29.58 6.73
CA ARG A 108 -7.58 -30.46 7.71
C ARG A 108 -6.39 -29.70 8.29
N TRP A 109 -6.16 -29.86 9.57
CA TRP A 109 -4.93 -29.37 10.20
C TRP A 109 -3.71 -29.96 9.45
N PRO A 110 -2.83 -29.11 8.89
CA PRO A 110 -1.69 -29.62 8.14
C PRO A 110 -0.71 -30.32 9.09
N LYS A 111 -0.14 -31.42 8.62
CA LYS A 111 0.91 -32.11 9.38
C LYS A 111 2.11 -31.16 9.59
N PRO A 112 2.74 -31.11 10.79
CA PRO A 112 3.80 -30.16 11.09
C PRO A 112 4.97 -30.24 10.09
N ASN A 113 5.30 -31.43 9.61
CA ASN A 113 6.33 -31.64 8.59
C ASN A 113 6.00 -30.99 7.23
N LEU A 114 4.71 -30.90 6.87
CA LEU A 114 4.28 -30.21 5.64
C LEU A 114 4.37 -28.69 5.83
N LEU A 115 4.01 -28.17 6.99
CA LEU A 115 4.17 -26.76 7.34
C LEU A 115 5.65 -26.35 7.30
N LEU A 116 6.54 -27.14 7.89
CA LEU A 116 7.97 -26.86 7.90
C LEU A 116 8.55 -26.87 6.47
N LYS A 117 8.16 -27.85 5.64
CA LYS A 117 8.57 -27.90 4.23
C LYS A 117 8.04 -26.69 3.43
N ALA A 118 6.79 -26.30 3.66
CA ALA A 118 6.20 -25.12 3.00
C ALA A 118 6.90 -23.83 3.43
N ALA A 119 7.16 -23.67 4.72
CA ALA A 119 7.92 -22.54 5.27
C ALA A 119 9.34 -22.49 4.71
N TRP A 120 10.04 -23.62 4.68
CA TRP A 120 11.38 -23.72 4.10
C TRP A 120 11.40 -23.35 2.62
N LYS A 121 10.43 -23.83 1.83
CA LYS A 121 10.29 -23.48 0.42
C LYS A 121 10.06 -21.99 0.23
N SER A 122 9.26 -21.35 1.09
CA SER A 122 9.02 -19.91 1.05
C SER A 122 10.29 -19.12 1.40
N ILE A 123 11.05 -19.55 2.40
CA ILE A 123 12.34 -18.96 2.78
C ILE A 123 13.35 -19.11 1.64
N GLN A 124 13.48 -20.30 1.08
CA GLN A 124 14.38 -20.55 -0.05
C GLN A 124 14.02 -19.67 -1.27
N MET A 125 12.74 -19.55 -1.58
CA MET A 125 12.26 -18.69 -2.66
C MET A 125 12.57 -17.20 -2.39
N PHE A 126 12.44 -16.76 -1.15
CA PHE A 126 12.82 -15.41 -0.74
C PHE A 126 14.33 -15.19 -0.90
N ILE A 127 15.16 -16.08 -0.39
CA ILE A 127 16.63 -15.98 -0.45
C ILE A 127 17.12 -15.97 -1.91
N VAL A 128 16.59 -16.87 -2.74
CA VAL A 128 17.09 -17.03 -4.11
C VAL A 128 16.54 -15.98 -5.07
N GLN A 129 15.29 -15.54 -4.90
CA GLN A 129 14.63 -14.65 -5.86
C GLN A 129 14.52 -13.21 -5.37
N ALA A 130 14.11 -12.98 -4.13
CA ALA A 130 13.85 -11.64 -3.63
C ALA A 130 15.10 -10.95 -3.06
N LEU A 131 15.93 -11.69 -2.32
CA LEU A 131 17.11 -11.16 -1.66
C LEU A 131 18.17 -10.58 -2.62
N PRO A 132 18.54 -11.23 -3.74
CA PRO A 132 19.50 -10.66 -4.68
C PRO A 132 19.00 -9.36 -5.32
N ILE A 133 17.69 -9.31 -5.65
CA ILE A 133 17.06 -8.10 -6.17
C ILE A 133 17.12 -6.99 -5.12
N PHE A 134 16.81 -7.32 -3.87
CA PHE A 134 16.85 -6.40 -2.75
C PHE A 134 18.25 -5.81 -2.54
N ILE A 135 19.29 -6.65 -2.51
CA ILE A 135 20.68 -6.20 -2.37
C ILE A 135 21.08 -5.31 -3.55
N GLY A 136 20.76 -5.72 -4.77
CA GLY A 136 21.08 -4.93 -5.98
C GLY A 136 20.42 -3.55 -5.94
N ILE A 137 19.16 -3.46 -5.55
CA ILE A 137 18.45 -2.19 -5.41
C ILE A 137 19.06 -1.34 -4.29
N CYS A 138 19.42 -1.93 -3.14
CA CYS A 138 20.07 -1.20 -2.06
C CYS A 138 21.40 -0.58 -2.51
N LEU A 139 22.22 -1.32 -3.26
CA LEU A 139 23.48 -0.82 -3.80
C LEU A 139 23.24 0.34 -4.77
N ILE A 140 22.30 0.20 -5.71
CA ILE A 140 21.97 1.26 -6.68
C ILE A 140 21.50 2.52 -5.94
N VAL A 141 20.61 2.39 -4.96
CA VAL A 141 20.09 3.53 -4.18
C VAL A 141 21.20 4.17 -3.35
N SER A 142 22.08 3.37 -2.74
CA SER A 142 23.23 3.88 -1.99
C SER A 142 24.16 4.69 -2.89
N LEU A 143 24.43 4.23 -4.10
CA LEU A 143 25.22 4.97 -5.09
C LEU A 143 24.50 6.26 -5.55
N LEU A 144 23.20 6.19 -5.82
CA LEU A 144 22.41 7.36 -6.19
C LEU A 144 22.31 8.40 -5.06
N SER A 145 22.34 7.96 -3.80
CA SER A 145 22.31 8.88 -2.66
C SER A 145 23.58 9.74 -2.52
N LEU A 146 24.69 9.30 -3.12
CA LEU A 146 25.92 10.10 -3.21
C LEU A 146 25.80 11.22 -4.26
N THR A 147 24.81 11.17 -5.12
CA THR A 147 24.54 12.16 -6.16
C THR A 147 23.32 13.02 -5.78
N SER A 148 23.28 14.26 -6.28
CA SER A 148 22.12 15.16 -6.08
C SER A 148 20.86 14.73 -6.84
N ILE A 149 20.89 13.60 -7.55
CA ILE A 149 19.78 13.10 -8.37
C ILE A 149 18.56 12.79 -7.51
N LEU A 150 18.75 12.17 -6.35
CA LEU A 150 17.65 11.86 -5.43
C LEU A 150 16.96 13.12 -4.91
N THR A 151 17.74 14.18 -4.63
CA THR A 151 17.19 15.47 -4.21
C THR A 151 16.39 16.10 -5.34
N PHE A 152 16.87 16.04 -6.57
CA PHE A 152 16.16 16.55 -7.74
C PHE A 152 14.82 15.81 -7.97
N ILE A 153 14.82 14.48 -7.86
CA ILE A 153 13.59 13.67 -8.02
C ILE A 153 12.63 13.91 -6.85
N SER A 154 13.13 14.10 -5.62
CA SER A 154 12.28 14.38 -4.46
C SER A 154 11.51 15.70 -4.61
N ASN A 155 12.07 16.67 -5.33
CA ASN A 155 11.41 17.94 -5.60
C ASN A 155 10.12 17.79 -6.44
N ALA A 156 9.99 16.72 -7.20
CA ALA A 156 8.75 16.41 -7.92
C ALA A 156 7.55 16.17 -7.00
N PHE A 157 7.78 15.83 -5.73
CA PHE A 157 6.72 15.65 -4.73
C PHE A 157 6.34 16.93 -3.98
N ILE A 158 7.05 18.04 -4.19
CA ILE A 158 6.76 19.32 -3.53
C ILE A 158 5.32 19.80 -3.77
N PRO A 159 4.76 19.76 -5.00
CA PRO A 159 3.39 20.21 -5.24
C PRO A 159 2.36 19.40 -4.44
N LEU A 160 2.61 18.09 -4.28
CA LEU A 160 1.74 17.23 -3.49
C LEU A 160 1.85 17.54 -1.99
N LEU A 161 3.05 17.79 -1.48
CA LEU A 161 3.25 18.18 -0.09
C LEU A 161 2.59 19.52 0.23
N TRP A 162 2.61 20.46 -0.72
CA TRP A 162 1.87 21.72 -0.60
C TRP A 162 0.35 21.48 -0.52
N LEU A 163 -0.17 20.57 -1.35
CA LEU A 163 -1.60 20.21 -1.29
C LEU A 163 -2.00 19.61 0.05
N LEU A 164 -1.08 18.89 0.71
CA LEU A 164 -1.28 18.26 2.01
C LEU A 164 -0.95 19.19 3.18
N ASP A 165 -0.43 20.40 2.91
CA ASP A 165 0.10 21.33 3.91
C ASP A 165 1.14 20.64 4.82
N VAL A 166 2.09 19.94 4.19
CA VAL A 166 3.13 19.14 4.84
C VAL A 166 4.51 19.71 4.51
N PRO A 167 5.43 19.78 5.47
CA PRO A 167 6.78 20.28 5.23
C PRO A 167 7.51 19.55 4.11
N THR A 168 8.11 20.31 3.19
CA THR A 168 8.82 19.78 2.01
C THR A 168 10.02 18.90 2.37
N GLN A 169 10.55 19.05 3.60
CA GLN A 169 11.64 18.21 4.12
C GLN A 169 11.27 16.72 4.23
N LEU A 170 9.98 16.38 4.14
CA LEU A 170 9.49 14.99 4.14
C LEU A 170 9.49 14.37 2.73
N ALA A 171 9.74 15.13 1.66
CA ALA A 171 9.81 14.63 0.28
C ALA A 171 10.77 13.44 0.08
N PRO A 172 11.98 13.42 0.64
CA PRO A 172 12.88 12.27 0.55
C PRO A 172 12.25 10.98 1.11
N GLY A 173 11.51 11.06 2.21
CA GLY A 173 10.85 9.90 2.80
C GLY A 173 9.81 9.28 1.86
N ILE A 174 9.06 10.09 1.10
CA ILE A 174 8.14 9.61 0.06
C ILE A 174 8.94 8.90 -1.05
N LEU A 175 9.98 9.54 -1.56
CA LEU A 175 10.81 8.96 -2.63
C LEU A 175 11.42 7.62 -2.20
N PHE A 176 12.02 7.57 -1.01
CA PHE A 176 12.61 6.33 -0.50
C PHE A 176 11.55 5.25 -0.26
N SER A 177 10.32 5.61 0.13
CA SER A 177 9.21 4.66 0.29
C SER A 177 8.78 4.01 -1.03
N MET A 178 9.00 4.67 -2.17
CA MET A 178 8.77 4.10 -3.50
C MET A 178 9.78 3.00 -3.83
N ILE A 179 11.00 3.18 -3.38
CA ILE A 179 12.08 2.23 -3.62
C ILE A 179 11.96 1.06 -2.63
N ARG A 180 11.81 1.40 -1.36
CA ARG A 180 11.68 0.45 -0.25
C ARG A 180 10.63 0.96 0.74
N LYS A 181 9.71 0.11 1.16
CA LYS A 181 8.63 0.52 2.07
C LYS A 181 9.09 0.94 3.47
N ASP A 182 10.26 0.47 3.92
CA ASP A 182 10.91 0.96 5.14
C ASP A 182 11.53 2.37 4.98
N GLY A 183 11.67 2.86 3.76
CA GLY A 183 12.11 4.24 3.48
C GLY A 183 11.21 5.31 4.13
N MET A 184 9.96 4.98 4.46
CA MET A 184 9.10 5.85 5.26
C MET A 184 9.67 6.18 6.64
N LEU A 185 10.59 5.37 7.20
CA LEU A 185 11.26 5.66 8.46
C LEU A 185 12.05 6.97 8.43
N LEU A 186 12.38 7.49 7.26
CA LEU A 186 12.98 8.82 7.11
C LEU A 186 12.06 9.94 7.66
N PHE A 187 10.75 9.70 7.79
CA PHE A 187 9.86 10.64 8.47
C PHE A 187 10.19 10.80 9.96
N ASN A 188 10.81 9.79 10.57
CA ASN A 188 11.26 9.82 11.97
C ASN A 188 12.63 10.48 12.16
N MET A 189 13.24 11.04 11.11
CA MET A 189 14.52 11.75 11.26
C MET A 189 14.39 12.87 12.29
N ASN A 190 15.50 13.16 12.95
CA ASN A 190 15.55 14.15 14.04
C ASN A 190 14.56 13.87 15.18
N GLY A 191 14.37 12.61 15.54
CA GLY A 191 13.45 12.20 16.61
C GLY A 191 11.98 12.42 16.31
N GLY A 192 11.60 12.53 15.02
CA GLY A 192 10.21 12.68 14.62
C GLY A 192 9.61 14.09 14.85
N THR A 193 10.45 15.09 15.08
CA THR A 193 9.99 16.46 15.37
C THR A 193 9.10 17.05 14.27
N LEU A 194 9.35 16.70 13.02
CA LEU A 194 8.55 17.16 11.89
C LEU A 194 7.16 16.52 11.87
N ILE A 195 7.08 15.20 12.11
CA ILE A 195 5.80 14.48 12.08
C ILE A 195 4.92 14.79 13.30
N GLN A 196 5.51 15.17 14.43
CA GLN A 196 4.77 15.60 15.62
C GLN A 196 4.00 16.92 15.40
N ARG A 197 4.49 17.78 14.51
CA ARG A 197 3.83 19.06 14.15
C ARG A 197 2.64 18.86 13.22
N LEU A 198 2.56 17.73 12.51
CA LEU A 198 1.46 17.43 11.60
C LEU A 198 0.18 17.15 12.39
N SER A 199 -0.97 17.51 11.84
CA SER A 199 -2.26 17.05 12.35
C SER A 199 -2.37 15.53 12.19
N ALA A 200 -3.26 14.89 12.96
CA ALA A 200 -3.48 13.44 12.84
C ALA A 200 -3.86 13.03 11.43
N PHE A 201 -4.66 13.86 10.76
CA PHE A 201 -5.12 13.59 9.40
C PHE A 201 -3.99 13.77 8.36
N GLN A 202 -3.20 14.84 8.44
CA GLN A 202 -2.04 15.06 7.56
C GLN A 202 -1.05 13.90 7.67
N LEU A 203 -0.76 13.46 8.89
CA LEU A 203 0.11 12.31 9.14
C LEU A 203 -0.45 11.02 8.52
N LEU A 204 -1.75 10.78 8.71
CA LEU A 204 -2.43 9.62 8.14
C LEU A 204 -2.36 9.62 6.61
N LEU A 205 -2.65 10.77 5.97
CA LEU A 205 -2.59 10.93 4.52
C LEU A 205 -1.18 10.78 3.97
N LEU A 206 -0.18 11.37 4.63
CA LEU A 206 1.22 11.25 4.25
C LEU A 206 1.68 9.79 4.25
N VAL A 207 1.37 9.07 5.33
CA VAL A 207 1.71 7.66 5.49
C VAL A 207 0.93 6.80 4.49
N PHE A 208 -0.36 7.05 4.30
CA PHE A 208 -1.19 6.35 3.32
C PHE A 208 -0.67 6.56 1.89
N PHE A 209 -0.39 7.80 1.49
CA PHE A 209 0.17 8.10 0.18
C PHE A 209 1.50 7.39 -0.04
N SER A 210 2.46 7.56 0.87
CA SER A 210 3.80 6.95 0.78
C SER A 210 3.74 5.42 0.68
N SER A 211 2.74 4.83 1.32
CA SER A 211 2.56 3.37 1.33
C SER A 211 1.88 2.82 0.07
N THR A 212 0.97 3.58 -0.54
CA THR A 212 0.12 3.11 -1.65
C THR A 212 0.52 3.65 -3.01
N PHE A 213 1.28 4.75 -3.09
CA PHE A 213 1.65 5.41 -4.34
C PHE A 213 2.30 4.45 -5.34
N THR A 214 3.27 3.66 -4.90
CA THR A 214 3.84 2.57 -5.70
C THR A 214 4.05 1.33 -4.84
N THR A 215 4.16 0.17 -5.47
CA THR A 215 4.75 -1.00 -4.82
C THR A 215 6.25 -0.81 -4.65
N CYS A 216 6.87 -1.53 -3.68
CA CYS A 216 8.33 -1.53 -3.57
C CYS A 216 8.97 -2.12 -4.83
N SER A 217 10.20 -1.72 -5.12
CA SER A 217 10.93 -2.12 -6.32
C SER A 217 11.08 -3.64 -6.48
N VAL A 218 11.17 -4.39 -5.37
CA VAL A 218 11.18 -5.86 -5.40
C VAL A 218 9.85 -6.39 -5.90
N THR A 219 8.74 -5.89 -5.39
CA THR A 219 7.39 -6.27 -5.81
C THR A 219 7.14 -5.88 -7.26
N MET A 220 7.59 -4.69 -7.68
CA MET A 220 7.54 -4.22 -9.07
C MET A 220 8.27 -5.17 -10.01
N THR A 221 9.49 -5.57 -9.67
CA THR A 221 10.28 -6.53 -10.46
C THR A 221 9.58 -7.89 -10.55
N MET A 222 8.97 -8.35 -9.46
CA MET A 222 8.22 -9.61 -9.45
C MET A 222 6.95 -9.53 -10.31
N LEU A 223 6.22 -8.42 -10.26
CA LEU A 223 5.07 -8.18 -11.15
C LEU A 223 5.48 -8.23 -12.63
N MET A 224 6.57 -7.54 -13.00
CA MET A 224 7.09 -7.55 -14.37
C MET A 224 7.52 -8.95 -14.81
N ARG A 225 8.16 -9.71 -13.94
CA ARG A 225 8.57 -11.09 -14.24
C ARG A 225 7.39 -12.04 -14.40
N ARG A 226 6.28 -11.85 -13.69
CA ARG A 226 5.13 -12.77 -13.66
C ARG A 226 4.02 -12.42 -14.65
N LEU A 227 3.83 -11.14 -14.95
CA LEU A 227 2.80 -10.64 -15.87
C LEU A 227 3.39 -10.19 -17.23
N GLY A 228 4.71 -10.07 -17.32
CA GLY A 228 5.39 -9.39 -18.41
C GLY A 228 5.52 -7.88 -18.17
N SER A 229 6.54 -7.27 -18.77
CA SER A 229 6.93 -5.89 -18.51
C SER A 229 5.80 -4.89 -18.81
N ILE A 230 5.07 -5.07 -19.93
CA ILE A 230 4.02 -4.13 -20.35
C ILE A 230 2.84 -4.14 -19.37
N LEU A 231 2.35 -5.33 -18.99
CA LEU A 231 1.22 -5.44 -18.05
C LEU A 231 1.63 -5.02 -16.64
N GLY A 232 2.86 -5.35 -16.22
CA GLY A 232 3.41 -4.93 -14.94
C GLY A 232 3.49 -3.40 -14.82
N ILE A 233 4.03 -2.72 -15.83
CA ILE A 233 4.11 -1.25 -15.87
C ILE A 233 2.71 -0.62 -15.88
N LYS A 234 1.79 -1.12 -16.72
CA LYS A 234 0.41 -0.62 -16.73
C LYS A 234 -0.28 -0.73 -15.37
N MET A 235 -0.03 -1.83 -14.66
CA MET A 235 -0.58 -2.05 -13.31
C MET A 235 -0.02 -1.04 -12.31
N ILE A 236 1.29 -0.78 -12.34
CA ILE A 236 1.95 0.22 -11.49
C ILE A 236 1.42 1.62 -11.79
N MET A 237 1.30 1.99 -13.06
CA MET A 237 0.74 3.30 -13.44
C MET A 237 -0.70 3.48 -12.95
N LYS A 238 -1.55 2.45 -13.08
CA LYS A 238 -2.91 2.47 -12.52
C LYS A 238 -2.90 2.65 -11.01
N GLN A 239 -1.95 2.04 -10.31
CA GLN A 239 -1.78 2.18 -8.86
C GLN A 239 -1.40 3.61 -8.47
N VAL A 240 -0.43 4.22 -9.17
CA VAL A 240 -0.04 5.63 -8.98
C VAL A 240 -1.25 6.55 -9.14
N VAL A 241 -2.00 6.39 -10.23
CA VAL A 241 -3.20 7.19 -10.50
C VAL A 241 -4.25 7.01 -9.39
N SER A 242 -4.55 5.77 -9.01
CA SER A 242 -5.53 5.49 -7.95
C SER A 242 -5.12 6.06 -6.61
N SER A 243 -3.84 5.93 -6.22
CA SER A 243 -3.33 6.48 -4.96
C SER A 243 -3.45 8.01 -4.93
N THR A 244 -3.07 8.67 -6.02
CA THR A 244 -3.18 10.14 -6.15
C THR A 244 -4.64 10.57 -6.07
N ILE A 245 -5.55 9.92 -6.79
CA ILE A 245 -6.99 10.22 -6.76
C ILE A 245 -7.55 10.01 -5.35
N CYS A 246 -7.24 8.88 -4.70
CA CYS A 246 -7.71 8.60 -3.33
C CYS A 246 -7.27 9.71 -2.36
N VAL A 247 -6.01 10.10 -2.39
CA VAL A 247 -5.49 11.15 -1.51
C VAL A 247 -6.15 12.49 -1.82
N THR A 248 -6.29 12.86 -3.09
CA THR A 248 -6.96 14.11 -3.49
C THR A 248 -8.41 14.15 -2.99
N ILE A 249 -9.16 13.06 -3.15
CA ILE A 249 -10.55 12.97 -2.66
C ILE A 249 -10.58 13.12 -1.12
N LEU A 250 -9.67 12.48 -0.40
CA LEU A 250 -9.60 12.57 1.06
C LEU A 250 -9.25 13.98 1.52
N VAL A 251 -8.35 14.68 0.83
CA VAL A 251 -8.03 16.09 1.11
C VAL A 251 -9.24 16.99 0.88
N ILE A 252 -9.93 16.83 -0.25
CA ILE A 252 -11.14 17.61 -0.55
C ILE A 252 -12.23 17.33 0.50
N ALA A 253 -12.44 16.08 0.88
CA ALA A 253 -13.41 15.72 1.92
C ALA A 253 -13.07 16.37 3.27
N MET A 254 -11.79 16.39 3.64
CA MET A 254 -11.36 17.06 4.86
C MET A 254 -11.61 18.58 4.82
N LEU A 255 -11.22 19.24 3.72
CA LEU A 255 -11.44 20.68 3.56
C LEU A 255 -12.92 21.04 3.59
N SER A 256 -13.78 20.17 3.08
CA SER A 256 -15.23 20.34 3.14
C SER A 256 -15.75 20.22 4.57
N ILE A 257 -15.28 19.24 5.33
CA ILE A 257 -15.67 19.02 6.74
C ILE A 257 -15.22 20.20 7.62
N THR A 258 -13.99 20.69 7.44
CA THR A 258 -13.50 21.84 8.23
C THR A 258 -14.31 23.10 7.94
N LYS A 259 -14.62 23.39 6.67
CA LYS A 259 -15.47 24.53 6.31
C LYS A 259 -16.88 24.43 6.91
N ILE A 260 -17.48 23.23 6.91
CA ILE A 260 -18.80 23.00 7.51
C ILE A 260 -18.74 23.19 9.04
N SER A 261 -17.67 22.73 9.69
CA SER A 261 -17.44 22.94 11.12
C SER A 261 -17.30 24.41 11.47
N ASP A 262 -16.51 25.18 10.70
CA ASP A 262 -16.30 26.61 10.91
C ASP A 262 -17.60 27.40 10.70
N LEU A 263 -18.39 27.04 9.69
CA LEU A 263 -19.71 27.62 9.43
C LEU A 263 -20.68 27.32 10.60
N GLY A 264 -20.68 26.09 11.11
CA GLY A 264 -21.46 25.70 12.28
C GLY A 264 -21.11 26.50 13.54
N VAL A 265 -19.81 26.72 13.78
CA VAL A 265 -19.32 27.55 14.91
C VAL A 265 -19.71 29.01 14.72
N MET A 266 -19.62 29.55 13.49
CA MET A 266 -20.07 30.92 13.19
C MET A 266 -21.58 31.09 13.44
N LEU A 267 -22.39 30.16 12.95
CA LEU A 267 -23.84 30.17 13.15
C LEU A 267 -24.20 30.07 14.64
N TRP A 268 -23.50 29.22 15.40
CA TRP A 268 -23.69 29.08 16.84
C TRP A 268 -23.35 30.38 17.59
N LYS A 269 -22.24 31.03 17.24
CA LYS A 269 -21.85 32.31 17.80
C LYS A 269 -22.86 33.42 17.46
N SER A 270 -23.37 33.47 16.22
CA SER A 270 -24.37 34.46 15.84
C SER A 270 -25.72 34.23 16.55
N LEU A 271 -26.13 32.99 16.79
CA LEU A 271 -27.32 32.66 17.55
C LEU A 271 -27.17 33.06 19.02
N LEU A 272 -26.01 32.83 19.61
CA LEU A 272 -25.74 33.27 21.00
C LEU A 272 -25.72 34.79 21.14
N SER A 273 -25.23 35.55 20.16
CA SER A 273 -25.22 37.02 20.16
C SER A 273 -26.60 37.63 19.93
N VAL A 274 -27.59 36.87 19.49
CA VAL A 274 -29.00 37.33 19.36
C VAL A 274 -29.82 37.01 20.60
N VAL A 275 -29.36 36.04 21.43
CA VAL A 275 -30.08 35.59 22.63
C VAL A 275 -29.58 36.26 23.89
N PHE A 276 -28.37 36.83 23.86
CA PHE A 276 -27.76 37.66 24.93
C PHE A 276 -27.47 39.06 24.41
#